data_f60ba89073c70af71d89fd1b7a6b9591
#
_entry.id   f60ba89073c70af71d89fd1b7a6b9591
#
_cell.length_a   1.000
_cell.length_b   1.000
_cell.length_c   1.000
_cell.angle_alpha   90.00
_cell.angle_beta   90.00
_cell.angle_gamma   90.00
#
_symmetry.space_group_name_H-M   'P 1'
#
loop_
_entity.id
_entity.type
_entity.pdbx_description
1 polymer ?
#
loop_
_entity_poly.entity_id
_entity_poly.type
_entity_poly.pdbx_seq_one_letter_code
_entity_poly.pdbx_strand_id
1 'polypeptide(L)'
;MNFYNKTIQFICGSQHLYGDQVIEKVEINVREIIHHLNKSEKIPVLIKFKKVLTTPDEITKTCLELNNDENCIGVLIWMHTFSPAKMWISGLKKLTKPICHLHTQFNTEIPWDSINMDFMNLNQSAHGDREFAHLLTRMKISRKVAVGHWKEEYVKKEIGVWSRSALGWDEIQNLKVARIGDNMRDVAVTEGDKLEAQIKFGFSVNGYDSDDISSEVDSLDEEEVNSLIEEYQSDYDISTKLQRGGTLHSYLIDAAKIELGIKKFLEKVGCMAFTTTFENLGGLKQLPGISVQRLMKMGYGFAAEGDWKTAALLRAMKVMASGLDKGTSFMEDYTYHFGSKKPLVLGSHMLEVCPSISDSIPRCEIHPLSIGNREDPVRLVFNAKTGEGINACLVDMGEHFRMIVNEVKSVKIDNKLPRLPVARALLDVQPNFIDATRSWMLAGGSHHTVFSLDLNIDHLNDFCEMAGIECVRIN
;
A
#
# COMPACT_ATOMS: atom_id res chain seq x y z
N MET A 1 -7.78 7.71 5.95
CA MET A 1 -8.42 6.38 5.88
C MET A 1 -8.55 5.83 7.29
N ASN A 2 -9.69 5.25 7.63
CA ASN A 2 -9.96 4.79 8.98
C ASN A 2 -10.11 3.25 8.99
N PHE A 3 -9.15 2.55 9.61
CA PHE A 3 -9.13 1.09 9.72
C PHE A 3 -9.42 0.59 11.15
N TYR A 4 -10.11 1.38 11.97
CA TYR A 4 -10.40 1.06 13.38
C TYR A 4 -11.08 -0.29 13.60
N ASN A 5 -11.77 -0.82 12.60
CA ASN A 5 -12.44 -2.12 12.68
C ASN A 5 -11.54 -3.29 12.27
N LYS A 6 -10.44 -3.05 11.54
CA LYS A 6 -9.54 -4.12 11.10
C LYS A 6 -8.69 -4.63 12.25
N THR A 7 -8.48 -5.94 12.29
CA THR A 7 -7.80 -6.60 13.40
C THR A 7 -6.90 -7.73 12.91
N ILE A 8 -5.87 -8.03 13.70
CA ILE A 8 -5.10 -9.27 13.62
C ILE A 8 -5.59 -10.18 14.73
N GLN A 9 -5.86 -11.44 14.41
CA GLN A 9 -6.26 -12.42 15.39
C GLN A 9 -5.06 -13.21 15.87
N PHE A 10 -4.83 -13.23 17.20
CA PHE A 10 -3.77 -14.02 17.83
C PHE A 10 -4.31 -15.36 18.24
N ILE A 11 -3.73 -16.44 17.75
CA ILE A 11 -4.01 -17.82 18.17
C ILE A 11 -2.73 -18.47 18.72
N CYS A 12 -2.90 -19.28 19.74
CA CYS A 12 -1.79 -20.00 20.38
C CYS A 12 -2.08 -21.49 20.42
N GLY A 13 -1.08 -22.31 20.10
CA GLY A 13 -1.20 -23.76 20.19
C GLY A 13 -0.77 -24.32 21.54
N SER A 14 -1.48 -25.35 22.01
CA SER A 14 -1.13 -26.18 23.17
C SER A 14 -1.71 -27.60 22.98
N GLN A 15 -1.73 -28.39 24.04
CA GLN A 15 -2.38 -29.71 24.05
C GLN A 15 -2.92 -30.04 25.47
N HIS A 16 -3.98 -30.83 25.51
CA HIS A 16 -4.61 -31.23 26.79
C HIS A 16 -3.70 -32.06 27.70
N LEU A 17 -2.64 -32.67 27.18
CA LEU A 17 -1.68 -33.45 27.95
C LEU A 17 -1.06 -32.65 29.10
N TYR A 18 -0.98 -31.32 29.00
CA TYR A 18 -0.39 -30.47 30.04
C TYR A 18 -1.37 -30.11 31.15
N GLY A 19 -2.66 -30.41 31.01
CA GLY A 19 -3.71 -30.07 31.96
C GLY A 19 -4.20 -28.62 31.88
N ASP A 20 -5.38 -28.37 32.49
CA ASP A 20 -6.10 -27.11 32.38
C ASP A 20 -5.33 -25.92 32.98
N GLN A 21 -4.61 -26.13 34.08
CA GLN A 21 -3.80 -25.08 34.73
C GLN A 21 -2.70 -24.53 33.84
N VAL A 22 -2.05 -25.39 33.03
CA VAL A 22 -1.03 -24.96 32.07
C VAL A 22 -1.67 -24.21 30.93
N ILE A 23 -2.83 -24.67 30.43
CA ILE A 23 -3.57 -23.97 29.35
C ILE A 23 -4.00 -22.58 29.80
N GLU A 24 -4.51 -22.43 31.03
CA GLU A 24 -4.86 -21.13 31.62
C GLU A 24 -3.62 -20.21 31.71
N LYS A 25 -2.47 -20.76 32.14
CA LYS A 25 -1.21 -20.01 32.21
C LYS A 25 -0.75 -19.55 30.82
N VAL A 26 -0.90 -20.38 29.81
CA VAL A 26 -0.62 -20.01 28.39
C VAL A 26 -1.52 -18.84 27.98
N GLU A 27 -2.81 -18.87 28.30
CA GLU A 27 -3.73 -17.78 27.98
C GLU A 27 -3.33 -16.45 28.65
N ILE A 28 -2.96 -16.48 29.93
CA ILE A 28 -2.47 -15.30 30.66
C ILE A 28 -1.25 -14.71 29.98
N ASN A 29 -0.28 -15.55 29.63
CA ASN A 29 0.95 -15.11 28.98
C ASN A 29 0.68 -14.51 27.59
N VAL A 30 -0.22 -15.11 26.79
CA VAL A 30 -0.64 -14.56 25.49
C VAL A 30 -1.29 -13.17 25.64
N ARG A 31 -2.17 -13.00 26.64
CA ARG A 31 -2.83 -11.71 26.90
C ARG A 31 -1.83 -10.63 27.30
N GLU A 32 -0.78 -10.98 28.04
CA GLU A 32 0.31 -10.05 28.38
C GLU A 32 1.08 -9.62 27.12
N ILE A 33 1.45 -10.57 26.25
CA ILE A 33 2.11 -10.28 24.96
C ILE A 33 1.24 -9.34 24.11
N ILE A 34 -0.04 -9.66 23.94
CA ILE A 34 -0.98 -8.85 23.15
C ILE A 34 -1.10 -7.44 23.73
N HIS A 35 -1.25 -7.32 25.04
CA HIS A 35 -1.30 -6.02 25.71
C HIS A 35 -0.04 -5.18 25.46
N HIS A 36 1.12 -5.81 25.44
CA HIS A 36 2.38 -5.14 25.13
C HIS A 36 2.51 -4.73 23.66
N LEU A 37 2.15 -5.62 22.74
CA LEU A 37 2.20 -5.35 21.29
C LEU A 37 1.22 -4.23 20.90
N ASN A 38 0.02 -4.21 21.48
CA ASN A 38 -1.00 -3.19 21.22
C ASN A 38 -0.64 -1.78 21.72
N LYS A 39 0.39 -1.64 22.56
CA LYS A 39 0.94 -0.32 22.95
C LYS A 39 1.92 0.26 21.93
N SER A 40 2.30 -0.53 20.94
CA SER A 40 3.29 -0.10 19.95
C SER A 40 2.62 0.70 18.82
N GLU A 41 3.05 1.94 18.63
CA GLU A 41 2.64 2.78 17.49
C GLU A 41 3.09 2.22 16.13
N LYS A 42 4.01 1.23 16.12
CA LYS A 42 4.47 0.58 14.90
C LYS A 42 3.42 -0.36 14.30
N ILE A 43 2.51 -0.89 15.13
CA ILE A 43 1.47 -1.83 14.71
C ILE A 43 0.18 -1.04 14.47
N PRO A 44 -0.28 -0.91 13.21
CA PRO A 44 -1.36 0.02 12.85
C PRO A 44 -2.77 -0.47 13.21
N VAL A 45 -2.92 -1.73 13.59
CA VAL A 45 -4.20 -2.37 13.87
C VAL A 45 -4.19 -3.11 15.20
N LEU A 46 -5.38 -3.30 15.78
CA LEU A 46 -5.52 -3.98 17.06
C LEU A 46 -5.29 -5.49 16.89
N ILE A 47 -4.43 -6.06 17.73
CA ILE A 47 -4.27 -7.50 17.89
C ILE A 47 -5.26 -7.98 18.95
N LYS A 48 -6.11 -8.95 18.57
CA LYS A 48 -7.10 -9.55 19.46
C LYS A 48 -6.77 -11.00 19.75
N PHE A 49 -6.88 -11.40 20.99
CA PHE A 49 -6.77 -12.82 21.37
C PHE A 49 -8.00 -13.59 20.90
N LYS A 50 -7.80 -14.67 20.16
CA LYS A 50 -8.89 -15.56 19.78
C LYS A 50 -9.07 -16.67 20.82
N LYS A 51 -8.08 -17.57 20.95
CA LYS A 51 -8.04 -18.61 21.98
C LYS A 51 -6.74 -19.44 21.95
N VAL A 52 -6.54 -20.23 23.00
CA VAL A 52 -5.58 -21.37 22.97
C VAL A 52 -6.27 -22.56 22.30
N LEU A 53 -5.60 -23.20 21.36
CA LEU A 53 -6.11 -24.29 20.54
C LEU A 53 -5.42 -25.60 20.91
N THR A 54 -6.21 -26.61 21.25
CA THR A 54 -5.72 -27.86 21.86
C THR A 54 -6.13 -29.12 21.09
N THR A 55 -7.06 -29.01 20.13
CA THR A 55 -7.54 -30.14 19.34
C THR A 55 -7.61 -29.82 17.83
N PRO A 56 -7.51 -30.83 16.93
CA PRO A 56 -7.65 -30.62 15.50
C PRO A 56 -8.98 -29.99 15.08
N ASP A 57 -10.07 -30.34 15.77
CA ASP A 57 -11.41 -29.83 15.46
C ASP A 57 -11.55 -28.36 15.83
N GLU A 58 -11.05 -27.96 17.00
CA GLU A 58 -11.00 -26.55 17.39
C GLU A 58 -10.16 -25.70 16.44
N ILE A 59 -8.98 -26.19 16.05
CA ILE A 59 -8.10 -25.53 15.08
C ILE A 59 -8.85 -25.33 13.77
N THR A 60 -9.48 -26.39 13.25
CA THR A 60 -10.20 -26.34 11.97
C THR A 60 -11.38 -25.36 12.03
N LYS A 61 -12.17 -25.41 13.10
CA LYS A 61 -13.30 -24.50 13.32
C LYS A 61 -12.84 -23.04 13.40
N THR A 62 -11.77 -22.79 14.18
CA THR A 62 -11.21 -21.44 14.32
C THR A 62 -10.70 -20.89 12.98
N CYS A 63 -9.99 -21.69 12.19
CA CYS A 63 -9.53 -21.25 10.85
C CYS A 63 -10.71 -20.84 9.93
N LEU A 64 -11.82 -21.59 9.96
CA LEU A 64 -13.02 -21.23 9.20
C LEU A 64 -13.70 -19.95 9.73
N GLU A 65 -13.78 -19.78 11.05
CA GLU A 65 -14.29 -18.55 11.65
C GLU A 65 -13.45 -17.33 11.25
N LEU A 66 -12.12 -17.47 11.23
CA LEU A 66 -11.21 -16.39 10.84
C LEU A 66 -11.35 -16.01 9.36
N ASN A 67 -11.58 -16.97 8.47
CA ASN A 67 -11.86 -16.68 7.06
C ASN A 67 -13.13 -15.83 6.86
N ASN A 68 -14.18 -16.11 7.67
CA ASN A 68 -15.47 -15.44 7.57
C ASN A 68 -15.52 -14.09 8.35
N ASP A 69 -14.49 -13.77 9.11
CA ASP A 69 -14.40 -12.48 9.80
C ASP A 69 -13.84 -11.42 8.84
N GLU A 70 -14.71 -10.55 8.33
CA GLU A 70 -14.36 -9.46 7.43
C GLU A 70 -13.41 -8.43 8.06
N ASN A 71 -13.34 -8.36 9.38
CA ASN A 71 -12.42 -7.48 10.08
C ASN A 71 -11.05 -8.11 10.31
N CYS A 72 -10.91 -9.44 10.19
CA CYS A 72 -9.65 -10.15 10.33
C CYS A 72 -8.82 -10.01 9.05
N ILE A 73 -7.71 -9.25 9.12
CA ILE A 73 -6.78 -9.08 7.99
C ILE A 73 -5.63 -10.08 7.98
N GLY A 74 -5.42 -10.81 9.09
CA GLY A 74 -4.35 -11.79 9.21
C GLY A 74 -4.30 -12.45 10.58
N VAL A 75 -3.47 -13.46 10.70
CA VAL A 75 -3.36 -14.29 11.90
C VAL A 75 -1.94 -14.29 12.42
N LEU A 76 -1.77 -13.91 13.69
CA LEU A 76 -0.52 -14.07 14.43
C LEU A 76 -0.57 -15.39 15.20
N ILE A 77 0.40 -16.27 14.96
CA ILE A 77 0.42 -17.63 15.53
C ILE A 77 1.69 -17.83 16.36
N TRP A 78 1.54 -18.43 17.54
CA TRP A 78 2.62 -18.76 18.45
C TRP A 78 2.41 -20.12 19.13
N MET A 79 3.47 -20.91 19.29
CA MET A 79 3.48 -22.14 20.05
C MET A 79 4.24 -21.95 21.36
N HIS A 80 3.52 -21.57 22.43
CA HIS A 80 4.12 -21.35 23.75
C HIS A 80 4.58 -22.66 24.40
N THR A 81 3.71 -23.66 24.35
CA THR A 81 4.02 -25.05 24.71
C THR A 81 4.19 -25.88 23.43
N PHE A 82 4.48 -27.16 23.56
CA PHE A 82 4.44 -28.05 22.43
C PHE A 82 2.97 -28.30 22.02
N SER A 83 2.61 -27.84 20.84
CA SER A 83 1.35 -28.16 20.16
C SER A 83 1.69 -29.07 18.99
N PRO A 84 1.33 -30.36 18.99
CA PRO A 84 1.69 -31.29 17.92
C PRO A 84 1.25 -30.75 16.56
N ALA A 85 2.20 -30.46 15.67
CA ALA A 85 1.90 -29.74 14.42
C ALA A 85 0.95 -30.51 13.51
N LYS A 86 0.90 -31.82 13.60
CA LYS A 86 -0.05 -32.66 12.84
C LYS A 86 -1.52 -32.28 13.10
N MET A 87 -1.86 -31.74 14.27
CA MET A 87 -3.21 -31.27 14.59
C MET A 87 -3.66 -30.09 13.71
N TRP A 88 -2.69 -29.32 13.19
CA TRP A 88 -2.95 -28.09 12.44
C TRP A 88 -3.24 -28.31 10.96
N ILE A 89 -2.96 -29.49 10.40
CA ILE A 89 -3.02 -29.77 8.95
C ILE A 89 -4.39 -29.43 8.37
N SER A 90 -5.47 -29.87 9.00
CA SER A 90 -6.83 -29.66 8.48
C SER A 90 -7.25 -28.21 8.48
N GLY A 91 -6.93 -27.48 9.57
CA GLY A 91 -7.22 -26.06 9.69
C GLY A 91 -6.40 -25.22 8.71
N LEU A 92 -5.09 -25.45 8.67
CA LEU A 92 -4.18 -24.70 7.79
C LEU A 92 -4.48 -24.86 6.29
N LYS A 93 -4.99 -26.04 5.88
CA LYS A 93 -5.46 -26.26 4.48
C LYS A 93 -6.68 -25.39 4.12
N LYS A 94 -7.42 -24.91 5.09
CA LYS A 94 -8.63 -24.10 4.91
C LYS A 94 -8.42 -22.64 5.17
N LEU A 95 -7.37 -22.27 5.93
CA LEU A 95 -7.08 -20.89 6.27
C LEU A 95 -6.62 -20.12 5.03
N THR A 96 -7.33 -19.03 4.72
CA THR A 96 -7.03 -18.12 3.58
C THR A 96 -6.39 -16.81 4.02
N LYS A 97 -6.41 -16.51 5.32
CA LYS A 97 -5.83 -15.28 5.86
C LYS A 97 -4.30 -15.37 5.92
N PRO A 98 -3.58 -14.28 5.67
CA PRO A 98 -2.12 -14.21 5.83
C PRO A 98 -1.67 -14.61 7.23
N ILE A 99 -0.52 -15.27 7.33
CA ILE A 99 0.05 -15.75 8.59
C ILE A 99 1.33 -14.98 8.91
N CYS A 100 1.41 -14.48 10.16
CA CYS A 100 2.67 -14.12 10.80
C CYS A 100 2.95 -15.13 11.92
N HIS A 101 4.03 -15.89 11.80
CA HIS A 101 4.51 -16.82 12.81
C HIS A 101 5.42 -16.06 13.77
N LEU A 102 4.95 -15.79 14.98
CA LEU A 102 5.75 -15.18 16.04
C LEU A 102 6.60 -16.27 16.72
N HIS A 103 7.90 -16.23 16.51
CA HIS A 103 8.84 -17.12 17.19
C HIS A 103 9.50 -16.38 18.36
N THR A 104 8.93 -16.54 19.54
CA THR A 104 9.34 -15.85 20.76
C THR A 104 9.30 -16.81 21.95
N GLN A 105 9.91 -16.38 23.05
CA GLN A 105 9.83 -17.02 24.36
C GLN A 105 9.15 -16.06 25.33
N PHE A 106 8.29 -16.56 26.24
CA PHE A 106 7.62 -15.66 27.19
C PHE A 106 8.59 -15.09 28.22
N ASN A 107 9.44 -15.96 28.79
CA ASN A 107 10.48 -15.56 29.74
C ASN A 107 11.67 -14.91 29.04
N THR A 108 12.29 -13.92 29.67
CA THR A 108 13.52 -13.27 29.20
C THR A 108 14.75 -14.09 29.53
N GLU A 109 14.78 -14.72 30.70
CA GLU A 109 15.92 -15.45 31.24
C GLU A 109 15.54 -16.86 31.65
N ILE A 110 16.51 -17.77 31.64
CA ILE A 110 16.37 -19.10 32.24
C ILE A 110 16.59 -18.95 33.74
N PRO A 111 15.63 -19.37 34.61
CA PRO A 111 15.81 -19.31 36.05
C PRO A 111 16.76 -20.40 36.54
N TRP A 112 18.05 -20.21 36.36
CA TRP A 112 19.11 -21.22 36.51
C TRP A 112 19.06 -22.01 37.81
N ASP A 113 18.72 -21.33 38.93
CA ASP A 113 18.71 -21.95 40.26
C ASP A 113 17.41 -22.72 40.59
N SER A 114 16.33 -22.47 39.82
CA SER A 114 14.98 -23.00 40.12
C SER A 114 14.30 -23.69 38.95
N ILE A 115 14.94 -23.78 37.77
CA ILE A 115 14.37 -24.42 36.59
C ILE A 115 14.04 -25.88 36.88
N ASN A 116 12.84 -26.29 36.50
CA ASN A 116 12.36 -27.65 36.63
C ASN A 116 11.58 -28.09 35.36
N MET A 117 11.07 -29.31 35.34
CA MET A 117 10.36 -29.84 34.18
C MET A 117 9.06 -29.12 33.90
N ASP A 118 8.38 -28.55 34.88
CA ASP A 118 7.14 -27.80 34.67
C ASP A 118 7.44 -26.49 33.94
N PHE A 119 8.53 -25.80 34.32
CA PHE A 119 9.02 -24.64 33.58
C PHE A 119 9.37 -25.00 32.12
N MET A 120 10.09 -26.10 31.92
CA MET A 120 10.47 -26.59 30.59
C MET A 120 9.23 -26.91 29.74
N ASN A 121 8.24 -27.58 30.31
CA ASN A 121 7.01 -27.96 29.61
C ASN A 121 6.13 -26.74 29.25
N LEU A 122 6.09 -25.72 30.09
CA LEU A 122 5.38 -24.49 29.79
C LEU A 122 6.07 -23.68 28.70
N ASN A 123 7.40 -23.61 28.70
CA ASN A 123 8.20 -22.71 27.89
C ASN A 123 8.95 -23.44 26.76
N GLN A 124 8.18 -24.03 25.82
CA GLN A 124 8.71 -24.88 24.75
C GLN A 124 8.67 -24.24 23.36
N SER A 125 8.67 -22.90 23.23
CA SER A 125 8.58 -22.25 21.92
C SER A 125 9.71 -22.68 20.97
N ALA A 126 10.95 -22.82 21.46
CA ALA A 126 12.07 -23.31 20.66
C ALA A 126 11.83 -24.69 20.03
N HIS A 127 11.02 -25.50 20.67
CA HIS A 127 10.63 -26.86 20.22
C HIS A 127 9.33 -26.80 19.38
N GLY A 128 8.25 -26.26 19.96
CA GLY A 128 6.91 -26.26 19.36
C GLY A 128 6.83 -25.46 18.06
N ASP A 129 7.41 -24.25 18.04
CA ASP A 129 7.42 -23.40 16.84
C ASP A 129 8.27 -24.01 15.71
N ARG A 130 9.36 -24.72 16.03
CA ARG A 130 10.17 -25.39 14.99
C ARG A 130 9.42 -26.53 14.31
N GLU A 131 8.68 -27.33 15.05
CA GLU A 131 7.85 -28.38 14.45
C GLU A 131 6.70 -27.76 13.62
N PHE A 132 6.07 -26.73 14.14
CA PHE A 132 5.04 -25.99 13.43
C PHE A 132 5.58 -25.36 12.13
N ALA A 133 6.75 -24.71 12.20
CA ALA A 133 7.40 -24.12 11.04
C ALA A 133 7.78 -25.17 9.98
N HIS A 134 8.25 -26.37 10.42
CA HIS A 134 8.51 -27.50 9.51
C HIS A 134 7.23 -27.89 8.75
N LEU A 135 6.10 -27.99 9.46
CA LEU A 135 4.82 -28.33 8.84
C LEU A 135 4.39 -27.30 7.81
N LEU A 136 4.41 -26.01 8.15
CA LEU A 136 4.04 -24.92 7.23
C LEU A 136 4.90 -24.95 5.96
N THR A 137 6.21 -25.13 6.10
CA THR A 137 7.14 -25.24 4.96
C THR A 137 6.83 -26.44 4.09
N ARG A 138 6.57 -27.59 4.71
CA ARG A 138 6.19 -28.82 3.99
C ARG A 138 4.86 -28.69 3.25
N MET A 139 3.93 -27.92 3.80
CA MET A 139 2.63 -27.59 3.18
C MET A 139 2.74 -26.48 2.13
N LYS A 140 3.90 -25.87 1.93
CA LYS A 140 4.14 -24.72 1.03
C LYS A 140 3.25 -23.50 1.37
N ILE A 141 3.03 -23.28 2.67
CA ILE A 141 2.28 -22.11 3.15
C ILE A 141 3.26 -20.95 3.36
N SER A 142 3.05 -19.89 2.57
CA SER A 142 3.78 -18.62 2.71
C SER A 142 3.41 -17.95 4.03
N ARG A 143 4.41 -17.36 4.68
CA ARG A 143 4.22 -16.67 5.95
C ARG A 143 5.39 -15.75 6.29
N LYS A 144 5.13 -14.70 7.03
CA LYS A 144 6.17 -13.95 7.77
C LYS A 144 6.60 -14.79 8.98
N VAL A 145 7.89 -14.76 9.31
CA VAL A 145 8.40 -15.27 10.59
C VAL A 145 9.05 -14.12 11.34
N ALA A 146 8.45 -13.67 12.44
CA ALA A 146 9.00 -12.66 13.33
C ALA A 146 9.73 -13.36 14.48
N VAL A 147 11.06 -13.18 14.57
CA VAL A 147 11.92 -13.88 15.54
C VAL A 147 12.50 -12.90 16.55
N GLY A 148 12.44 -13.23 17.84
CA GLY A 148 13.03 -12.48 18.93
C GLY A 148 12.11 -12.40 20.15
N HIS A 149 12.59 -11.78 21.23
CA HIS A 149 11.75 -11.61 22.41
C HIS A 149 10.65 -10.57 22.13
N TRP A 150 9.40 -10.90 22.49
CA TRP A 150 8.20 -10.09 22.18
C TRP A 150 8.25 -8.65 22.73
N LYS A 151 9.13 -8.33 23.68
CA LYS A 151 9.36 -6.96 24.19
C LYS A 151 10.27 -6.14 23.29
N GLU A 152 11.03 -6.76 22.40
CA GLU A 152 12.03 -6.08 21.58
C GLU A 152 11.38 -5.22 20.48
N GLU A 153 11.97 -4.04 20.26
CA GLU A 153 11.53 -3.10 19.25
C GLU A 153 11.63 -3.66 17.82
N TYR A 154 12.61 -4.55 17.59
CA TYR A 154 12.76 -5.22 16.30
C TYR A 154 11.54 -6.10 15.98
N VAL A 155 11.08 -6.92 16.94
CA VAL A 155 9.91 -7.79 16.76
C VAL A 155 8.65 -6.98 16.50
N LYS A 156 8.45 -5.87 17.23
CA LYS A 156 7.33 -4.95 16.98
C LYS A 156 7.38 -4.33 15.59
N LYS A 157 8.60 -3.97 15.11
CA LYS A 157 8.80 -3.46 13.75
C LYS A 157 8.42 -4.51 12.71
N GLU A 158 8.88 -5.75 12.86
CA GLU A 158 8.58 -6.84 11.93
C GLU A 158 7.06 -7.13 11.85
N ILE A 159 6.38 -7.20 13.00
CA ILE A 159 4.93 -7.36 13.05
C ILE A 159 4.22 -6.14 12.45
N GLY A 160 4.73 -4.93 12.68
CA GLY A 160 4.18 -3.69 12.15
C GLY A 160 4.26 -3.62 10.62
N VAL A 161 5.41 -3.95 10.04
CA VAL A 161 5.62 -4.05 8.59
C VAL A 161 4.64 -5.05 7.97
N TRP A 162 4.61 -6.27 8.52
CA TRP A 162 3.69 -7.31 8.05
C TRP A 162 2.21 -6.90 8.18
N SER A 163 1.84 -6.24 9.27
CA SER A 163 0.46 -5.77 9.49
C SER A 163 0.03 -4.73 8.45
N ARG A 164 0.94 -3.83 8.06
CA ARG A 164 0.69 -2.86 6.99
C ARG A 164 0.54 -3.54 5.63
N SER A 165 1.39 -4.53 5.35
CA SER A 165 1.28 -5.34 4.13
C SER A 165 -0.04 -6.12 4.09
N ALA A 166 -0.49 -6.66 5.23
CA ALA A 166 -1.77 -7.35 5.36
C ALA A 166 -2.98 -6.39 5.15
N LEU A 167 -2.89 -5.13 5.59
CA LEU A 167 -3.89 -4.11 5.27
C LEU A 167 -3.98 -3.84 3.75
N GLY A 168 -2.84 -3.68 3.10
CA GLY A 168 -2.79 -3.48 1.64
C GLY A 168 -3.33 -4.70 0.88
N TRP A 169 -3.03 -5.90 1.37
CA TRP A 169 -3.54 -7.16 0.81
C TRP A 169 -5.05 -7.30 0.97
N ASP A 170 -5.59 -6.99 2.15
CA ASP A 170 -7.03 -7.01 2.41
C ASP A 170 -7.78 -5.99 1.52
N GLU A 171 -7.23 -4.80 1.36
CA GLU A 171 -7.81 -3.76 0.49
C GLU A 171 -7.87 -4.19 -0.97
N ILE A 172 -6.77 -4.73 -1.51
CA ILE A 172 -6.69 -5.03 -2.94
C ILE A 172 -7.63 -6.18 -3.34
N GLN A 173 -7.94 -7.10 -2.44
CA GLN A 173 -8.81 -8.25 -2.72
C GLN A 173 -10.25 -7.86 -3.09
N ASN A 174 -10.71 -6.69 -2.65
CA ASN A 174 -12.06 -6.20 -2.93
C ASN A 174 -12.07 -4.90 -3.73
N LEU A 175 -10.89 -4.45 -4.19
CA LEU A 175 -10.73 -3.19 -4.89
C LEU A 175 -11.42 -3.24 -6.26
N LYS A 176 -12.10 -2.14 -6.59
CA LYS A 176 -12.58 -1.88 -7.95
C LYS A 176 -11.78 -0.73 -8.55
N VAL A 177 -11.28 -0.93 -9.76
CA VAL A 177 -10.53 0.06 -10.53
C VAL A 177 -11.38 0.53 -11.70
N ALA A 178 -11.64 1.83 -11.81
CA ALA A 178 -12.29 2.43 -12.96
C ALA A 178 -11.25 2.79 -14.04
N ARG A 179 -11.32 2.13 -15.20
CA ARG A 179 -10.56 2.52 -16.37
C ARG A 179 -11.45 3.42 -17.24
N ILE A 180 -11.19 4.73 -17.20
CA ILE A 180 -11.97 5.74 -17.87
C ILE A 180 -11.36 6.00 -19.25
N GLY A 181 -12.12 5.77 -20.29
CA GLY A 181 -11.65 5.65 -21.65
C GLY A 181 -11.01 4.29 -21.92
N ASP A 182 -9.82 4.26 -22.50
CA ASP A 182 -9.08 3.03 -22.78
C ASP A 182 -7.64 3.15 -22.29
N ASN A 183 -6.81 2.12 -22.50
CA ASN A 183 -5.36 2.26 -22.41
C ASN A 183 -4.89 3.22 -23.52
N MET A 184 -3.84 3.97 -23.25
CA MET A 184 -3.21 4.79 -24.28
C MET A 184 -2.64 3.88 -25.38
N ARG A 185 -2.97 4.18 -26.64
CA ARG A 185 -2.57 3.34 -27.77
C ARG A 185 -1.07 3.20 -27.86
N ASP A 186 -0.63 1.98 -28.16
CA ASP A 186 0.78 1.62 -28.42
C ASP A 186 1.70 1.74 -27.18
N VAL A 187 1.16 1.97 -25.96
CA VAL A 187 1.92 2.00 -24.72
C VAL A 187 1.88 0.63 -24.05
N ALA A 188 2.88 -0.19 -24.28
CA ALA A 188 2.91 -1.61 -23.89
C ALA A 188 2.78 -1.84 -22.38
N VAL A 189 3.38 -0.99 -21.54
CA VAL A 189 3.39 -1.20 -20.08
C VAL A 189 2.06 -0.93 -19.41
N THR A 190 1.10 -0.29 -20.07
CA THR A 190 -0.24 -0.07 -19.54
C THR A 190 -1.16 -1.27 -19.77
N GLU A 191 -0.82 -2.14 -20.73
CA GLU A 191 -1.55 -3.36 -21.05
C GLU A 191 -1.38 -4.44 -19.96
N GLY A 192 -2.26 -5.45 -20.01
CA GLY A 192 -2.19 -6.62 -19.14
C GLY A 192 -3.49 -7.40 -19.05
N ASP A 193 -3.42 -8.61 -18.51
CA ASP A 193 -4.55 -9.50 -18.31
C ASP A 193 -5.35 -9.12 -17.04
N LYS A 194 -6.49 -8.44 -17.25
CA LYS A 194 -7.41 -8.03 -16.18
C LYS A 194 -8.09 -9.21 -15.50
N LEU A 195 -8.31 -10.30 -16.21
CA LEU A 195 -8.92 -11.50 -15.63
C LEU A 195 -7.92 -12.21 -14.71
N GLU A 196 -6.67 -12.37 -15.17
CA GLU A 196 -5.62 -12.97 -14.33
C GLU A 196 -5.32 -12.09 -13.11
N ALA A 197 -5.35 -10.75 -13.26
CA ALA A 197 -5.23 -9.83 -12.14
C ALA A 197 -6.33 -10.05 -11.09
N GLN A 198 -7.58 -10.23 -11.51
CA GLN A 198 -8.68 -10.51 -10.60
C GLN A 198 -8.54 -11.88 -9.93
N ILE A 199 -8.12 -12.91 -10.66
CA ILE A 199 -7.87 -14.24 -10.11
C ILE A 199 -6.75 -14.18 -9.05
N LYS A 200 -5.69 -13.43 -9.34
CA LYS A 200 -4.49 -13.39 -8.51
C LYS A 200 -4.61 -12.48 -7.30
N PHE A 201 -5.17 -11.29 -7.48
CA PHE A 201 -5.22 -10.24 -6.44
C PHE A 201 -6.62 -9.99 -5.91
N GLY A 202 -7.66 -10.39 -6.62
CA GLY A 202 -9.05 -10.13 -6.27
C GLY A 202 -9.66 -8.85 -6.86
N PHE A 203 -8.85 -7.83 -7.21
CA PHE A 203 -9.40 -6.58 -7.73
C PHE A 203 -9.97 -6.72 -9.14
N SER A 204 -11.03 -5.97 -9.40
CA SER A 204 -11.67 -5.91 -10.73
C SER A 204 -11.33 -4.60 -11.44
N VAL A 205 -11.19 -4.67 -12.77
CA VAL A 205 -10.98 -3.52 -13.64
C VAL A 205 -12.13 -3.39 -14.63
N ASN A 206 -12.91 -2.31 -14.50
CA ASN A 206 -14.05 -2.04 -15.37
C ASN A 206 -13.80 -0.82 -16.24
N GLY A 207 -14.12 -0.93 -17.55
CA GLY A 207 -14.07 0.19 -18.48
C GLY A 207 -15.31 1.06 -18.36
N TYR A 208 -15.13 2.38 -18.43
CA TYR A 208 -16.18 3.39 -18.43
C TYR A 208 -15.88 4.43 -19.50
N ASP A 209 -16.92 5.03 -20.04
CA ASP A 209 -16.75 6.14 -20.96
C ASP A 209 -16.44 7.45 -20.21
N SER A 210 -15.65 8.30 -20.83
CA SER A 210 -15.35 9.64 -20.28
C SER A 210 -16.62 10.53 -20.21
N ASP A 211 -17.65 10.25 -20.99
CA ASP A 211 -18.92 10.95 -20.94
C ASP A 211 -19.72 10.64 -19.66
N ASP A 212 -19.46 9.53 -19.00
CA ASP A 212 -20.02 9.24 -17.68
C ASP A 212 -19.59 10.29 -16.65
N ILE A 213 -18.32 10.72 -16.72
CA ILE A 213 -17.81 11.81 -15.85
C ILE A 213 -18.39 13.15 -16.27
N SER A 214 -18.47 13.44 -17.56
CA SER A 214 -19.03 14.70 -18.06
C SER A 214 -20.47 14.88 -17.57
N SER A 215 -21.26 13.82 -17.52
CA SER A 215 -22.61 13.82 -17.00
C SER A 215 -22.68 14.18 -15.50
N GLU A 216 -21.74 13.69 -14.69
CA GLU A 216 -21.67 14.09 -13.27
C GLU A 216 -21.22 15.56 -13.13
N VAL A 217 -20.28 16.02 -13.96
CA VAL A 217 -19.85 17.43 -13.99
C VAL A 217 -21.01 18.38 -14.29
N ASP A 218 -21.87 18.02 -15.26
CA ASP A 218 -23.03 18.83 -15.67
C ASP A 218 -24.14 18.85 -14.60
N SER A 219 -24.14 17.89 -13.68
CA SER A 219 -25.12 17.79 -12.58
C SER A 219 -24.76 18.59 -11.32
N LEU A 220 -23.59 19.21 -11.27
CA LEU A 220 -23.08 19.89 -10.08
C LEU A 220 -23.78 21.24 -9.85
N ASP A 221 -24.09 21.55 -8.59
CA ASP A 221 -24.53 22.87 -8.22
C ASP A 221 -23.35 23.84 -7.93
N GLU A 222 -23.62 25.14 -7.98
CA GLU A 222 -22.60 26.18 -7.79
C GLU A 222 -22.10 26.24 -6.34
N GLU A 223 -22.88 25.83 -5.35
CA GLU A 223 -22.51 25.86 -3.94
C GLU A 223 -21.43 24.81 -3.64
N GLU A 224 -21.59 23.58 -4.16
CA GLU A 224 -20.58 22.52 -4.05
C GLU A 224 -19.24 22.96 -4.67
N VAL A 225 -19.28 23.56 -5.87
CA VAL A 225 -18.09 24.04 -6.58
C VAL A 225 -17.40 25.17 -5.80
N ASN A 226 -18.16 26.13 -5.30
CA ASN A 226 -17.60 27.24 -4.52
C ASN A 226 -16.99 26.74 -3.21
N SER A 227 -17.63 25.80 -2.51
CA SER A 227 -17.09 25.18 -1.30
C SER A 227 -15.74 24.50 -1.56
N LEU A 228 -15.60 23.76 -2.67
CA LEU A 228 -14.34 23.14 -3.03
C LEU A 228 -13.25 24.16 -3.38
N ILE A 229 -13.61 25.27 -4.02
CA ILE A 229 -12.66 26.37 -4.29
C ILE A 229 -12.17 27.01 -2.98
N GLU A 230 -13.02 27.15 -1.97
CA GLU A 230 -12.60 27.61 -0.64
C GLU A 230 -11.61 26.64 0.03
N GLU A 231 -11.80 25.32 -0.11
CA GLU A 231 -10.82 24.32 0.31
C GLU A 231 -9.47 24.50 -0.41
N TYR A 232 -9.50 24.75 -1.73
CA TYR A 232 -8.27 25.01 -2.49
C TYR A 232 -7.54 26.24 -1.94
N GLN A 233 -8.27 27.31 -1.62
CA GLN A 233 -7.71 28.55 -1.07
C GLN A 233 -7.11 28.34 0.33
N SER A 234 -7.67 27.44 1.11
CA SER A 234 -7.14 27.06 2.43
C SER A 234 -5.88 26.21 2.34
N ASP A 235 -5.85 25.26 1.41
CA ASP A 235 -4.84 24.21 1.34
C ASP A 235 -3.60 24.59 0.51
N TYR A 236 -3.73 25.56 -0.44
CA TYR A 236 -2.72 25.81 -1.46
C TYR A 236 -2.42 27.31 -1.66
N ASP A 237 -1.19 27.61 -2.10
CA ASP A 237 -0.80 28.94 -2.57
C ASP A 237 -1.33 29.17 -4.00
N ILE A 238 -2.50 29.80 -4.11
CA ILE A 238 -3.19 30.01 -5.39
C ILE A 238 -2.64 31.22 -6.12
N SER A 239 -2.19 31.02 -7.36
CA SER A 239 -1.77 32.07 -8.26
C SER A 239 -2.85 33.17 -8.37
N THR A 240 -2.44 34.43 -8.31
CA THR A 240 -3.36 35.59 -8.34
C THR A 240 -4.29 35.62 -9.55
N LYS A 241 -3.86 35.07 -10.69
CA LYS A 241 -4.70 34.92 -11.88
C LYS A 241 -5.89 33.98 -11.71
N LEU A 242 -5.74 32.95 -10.84
CA LEU A 242 -6.76 31.95 -10.55
C LEU A 242 -7.67 32.37 -9.37
N GLN A 243 -7.28 33.33 -8.55
CA GLN A 243 -8.10 33.81 -7.44
C GLN A 243 -9.39 34.46 -7.93
N ARG A 244 -10.37 34.62 -7.04
CA ARG A 244 -11.65 35.27 -7.33
C ARG A 244 -11.41 36.68 -7.88
N GLY A 245 -11.96 36.97 -9.07
CA GLY A 245 -11.73 38.22 -9.81
C GLY A 245 -10.46 38.21 -10.66
N GLY A 246 -9.65 37.19 -10.63
CA GLY A 246 -8.51 37.00 -11.53
C GLY A 246 -8.94 36.62 -12.94
N THR A 247 -8.08 36.88 -13.92
CA THR A 247 -8.39 36.71 -15.37
C THR A 247 -8.60 35.26 -15.80
N LEU A 248 -8.13 34.30 -15.00
CA LEU A 248 -8.21 32.86 -15.27
C LEU A 248 -9.00 32.10 -14.19
N HIS A 249 -9.83 32.79 -13.42
CA HIS A 249 -10.63 32.19 -12.35
C HIS A 249 -11.59 31.09 -12.87
N SER A 250 -12.12 31.26 -14.10
CA SER A 250 -12.99 30.29 -14.73
C SER A 250 -12.32 28.89 -14.89
N TYR A 251 -11.01 28.85 -15.13
CA TYR A 251 -10.26 27.59 -15.22
C TYR A 251 -10.19 26.85 -13.88
N LEU A 252 -10.12 27.58 -12.75
CA LEU A 252 -10.17 26.98 -11.42
C LEU A 252 -11.56 26.42 -11.13
N ILE A 253 -12.62 27.10 -11.57
CA ILE A 253 -14.00 26.60 -11.47
C ILE A 253 -14.16 25.30 -12.27
N ASP A 254 -13.67 25.27 -13.53
CA ASP A 254 -13.73 24.05 -14.36
C ASP A 254 -12.92 22.90 -13.74
N ALA A 255 -11.75 23.19 -13.17
CA ALA A 255 -10.94 22.20 -12.45
C ALA A 255 -11.67 21.64 -11.22
N ALA A 256 -12.34 22.48 -10.44
CA ALA A 256 -13.14 22.05 -9.29
C ALA A 256 -14.34 21.18 -9.70
N LYS A 257 -15.01 21.56 -10.80
CA LYS A 257 -16.09 20.75 -11.36
C LYS A 257 -15.61 19.36 -11.80
N ILE A 258 -14.44 19.28 -12.43
CA ILE A 258 -13.82 18.01 -12.83
C ILE A 258 -13.49 17.14 -11.60
N GLU A 259 -12.93 17.72 -10.52
CA GLU A 259 -12.66 16.96 -9.29
C GLU A 259 -13.94 16.37 -8.70
N LEU A 260 -14.98 17.21 -8.53
CA LEU A 260 -16.27 16.77 -7.99
C LEU A 260 -16.93 15.71 -8.89
N GLY A 261 -16.91 15.93 -10.20
CA GLY A 261 -17.48 14.99 -11.16
C GLY A 261 -16.81 13.62 -11.11
N ILE A 262 -15.46 13.58 -11.12
CA ILE A 262 -14.71 12.31 -10.99
C ILE A 262 -15.01 11.66 -9.63
N LYS A 263 -15.00 12.43 -8.54
CA LYS A 263 -15.26 11.90 -7.21
C LYS A 263 -16.66 11.30 -7.10
N LYS A 264 -17.70 12.04 -7.51
CA LYS A 264 -19.11 11.55 -7.51
C LYS A 264 -19.27 10.28 -8.37
N PHE A 265 -18.65 10.26 -9.55
CA PHE A 265 -18.63 9.10 -10.39
C PHE A 265 -17.99 7.88 -9.70
N LEU A 266 -16.78 8.03 -9.13
CA LEU A 266 -16.07 6.95 -8.44
C LEU A 266 -16.86 6.43 -7.23
N GLU A 267 -17.48 7.30 -6.45
CA GLU A 267 -18.35 6.94 -5.33
C GLU A 267 -19.59 6.15 -5.81
N LYS A 268 -20.23 6.59 -6.88
CA LYS A 268 -21.40 5.94 -7.48
C LYS A 268 -21.12 4.51 -7.97
N VAL A 269 -19.94 4.28 -8.58
CA VAL A 269 -19.55 2.94 -9.05
C VAL A 269 -18.78 2.14 -8.00
N GLY A 270 -18.47 2.73 -6.85
CA GLY A 270 -17.77 2.10 -5.74
C GLY A 270 -16.30 1.78 -6.03
N CYS A 271 -15.61 2.63 -6.82
CA CYS A 271 -14.20 2.47 -7.17
C CYS A 271 -13.30 3.33 -6.26
N MET A 272 -12.26 2.72 -5.71
CA MET A 272 -11.24 3.42 -4.91
C MET A 272 -9.91 3.59 -5.65
N ALA A 273 -9.84 3.16 -6.91
CA ALA A 273 -8.74 3.42 -7.82
C ALA A 273 -9.28 3.71 -9.22
N PHE A 274 -8.57 4.51 -9.99
CA PHE A 274 -8.96 4.85 -11.34
C PHE A 274 -7.76 5.22 -12.21
N THR A 275 -7.98 5.21 -13.51
CA THR A 275 -7.02 5.69 -14.51
C THR A 275 -7.75 6.42 -15.62
N THR A 276 -7.08 7.36 -16.26
CA THR A 276 -7.58 8.10 -17.42
C THR A 276 -6.60 8.01 -18.58
N THR A 277 -7.04 8.36 -19.77
CA THR A 277 -6.17 8.48 -20.95
C THR A 277 -6.17 9.92 -21.46
N PHE A 278 -5.08 10.36 -22.10
CA PHE A 278 -5.01 11.65 -22.77
C PHE A 278 -5.76 11.69 -24.11
N GLU A 279 -6.05 10.53 -24.68
CA GLU A 279 -6.68 10.40 -26.00
C GLU A 279 -8.20 10.51 -25.98
N ASN A 280 -8.83 10.17 -24.86
CA ASN A 280 -10.30 10.20 -24.73
C ASN A 280 -10.72 10.79 -23.37
N LEU A 281 -11.07 12.06 -23.37
CA LEU A 281 -11.48 12.84 -22.20
C LEU A 281 -12.95 13.33 -22.30
N GLY A 282 -13.72 12.83 -23.29
CA GLY A 282 -15.12 13.20 -23.46
C GLY A 282 -15.37 14.71 -23.49
N GLY A 283 -16.34 15.16 -22.73
CA GLY A 283 -16.71 16.57 -22.60
C GLY A 283 -15.88 17.39 -21.60
N LEU A 284 -14.81 16.83 -20.97
CA LEU A 284 -13.97 17.58 -20.05
C LEU A 284 -13.21 18.71 -20.75
N LYS A 285 -13.27 19.92 -20.22
CA LYS A 285 -12.64 21.12 -20.82
C LYS A 285 -11.13 21.10 -20.72
N GLN A 286 -10.57 20.61 -19.61
CA GLN A 286 -9.14 20.51 -19.35
C GLN A 286 -8.76 19.12 -18.86
N LEU A 287 -7.48 18.80 -18.90
CA LEU A 287 -6.93 17.59 -18.27
C LEU A 287 -7.10 17.68 -16.74
N PRO A 288 -7.42 16.56 -16.06
CA PRO A 288 -7.77 16.56 -14.64
C PRO A 288 -6.55 16.69 -13.70
N GLY A 289 -5.74 17.77 -13.82
CA GLY A 289 -4.50 17.98 -13.09
C GLY A 289 -4.68 18.01 -11.57
N ILE A 290 -5.16 19.16 -11.02
CA ILE A 290 -5.38 19.30 -9.58
C ILE A 290 -6.36 18.26 -9.05
N SER A 291 -7.36 17.88 -9.85
CA SER A 291 -8.40 16.91 -9.49
C SER A 291 -7.78 15.56 -9.12
N VAL A 292 -6.94 15.01 -9.98
CA VAL A 292 -6.25 13.73 -9.74
C VAL A 292 -5.27 13.83 -8.58
N GLN A 293 -4.51 14.93 -8.50
CA GLN A 293 -3.57 15.14 -7.41
C GLN A 293 -4.27 15.13 -6.05
N ARG A 294 -5.43 15.78 -5.93
CA ARG A 294 -6.22 15.81 -4.69
C ARG A 294 -6.92 14.49 -4.39
N LEU A 295 -7.48 13.81 -5.38
CA LEU A 295 -8.06 12.48 -5.21
C LEU A 295 -7.01 11.50 -4.69
N MET A 296 -5.78 11.54 -5.18
CA MET A 296 -4.68 10.74 -4.61
C MET A 296 -4.39 11.16 -3.14
N LYS A 297 -4.44 12.45 -2.79
CA LYS A 297 -4.29 12.91 -1.39
C LYS A 297 -5.40 12.35 -0.50
N MET A 298 -6.62 12.23 -1.01
CA MET A 298 -7.76 11.62 -0.31
C MET A 298 -7.65 10.09 -0.20
N GLY A 299 -6.66 9.46 -0.87
CA GLY A 299 -6.38 8.03 -0.78
C GLY A 299 -6.79 7.20 -1.98
N TYR A 300 -7.35 7.78 -3.01
CA TYR A 300 -7.60 7.04 -4.26
C TYR A 300 -6.30 6.59 -4.89
N GLY A 301 -6.32 5.38 -5.49
CA GLY A 301 -5.27 4.94 -6.39
C GLY A 301 -5.42 5.60 -7.75
N PHE A 302 -4.32 6.01 -8.36
CA PHE A 302 -4.33 6.57 -9.70
C PHE A 302 -3.04 6.22 -10.44
N ALA A 303 -3.15 6.01 -11.74
CA ALA A 303 -2.06 6.08 -12.69
C ALA A 303 -2.59 6.63 -14.02
N ALA A 304 -1.71 7.25 -14.80
CA ALA A 304 -2.07 7.80 -16.10
C ALA A 304 -2.19 6.71 -17.18
N GLU A 305 -2.67 7.12 -18.36
CA GLU A 305 -2.56 6.36 -19.61
C GLU A 305 -3.28 5.01 -19.64
N GLY A 306 -4.25 4.81 -18.76
CA GLY A 306 -4.97 3.54 -18.66
C GLY A 306 -4.26 2.48 -17.83
N ASP A 307 -3.16 2.80 -17.13
CA ASP A 307 -2.40 1.84 -16.32
C ASP A 307 -3.10 1.48 -15.01
N TRP A 308 -4.09 0.63 -15.13
CA TRP A 308 -4.89 0.11 -14.03
C TRP A 308 -4.06 -0.69 -12.99
N LYS A 309 -2.92 -1.29 -13.39
CA LYS A 309 -2.04 -2.06 -12.48
C LYS A 309 -1.38 -1.13 -11.47
N THR A 310 -0.76 -0.05 -11.98
CA THR A 310 -0.14 0.96 -11.12
C THR A 310 -1.18 1.71 -10.29
N ALA A 311 -2.40 1.95 -10.81
CA ALA A 311 -3.48 2.53 -10.02
C ALA A 311 -3.89 1.63 -8.84
N ALA A 312 -4.03 0.32 -9.07
CA ALA A 312 -4.31 -0.66 -8.02
C ALA A 312 -3.18 -0.73 -6.98
N LEU A 313 -1.92 -0.77 -7.44
CA LEU A 313 -0.75 -0.78 -6.58
C LEU A 313 -0.68 0.50 -5.71
N LEU A 314 -0.90 1.68 -6.29
CA LEU A 314 -0.91 2.93 -5.54
C LEU A 314 -1.96 2.90 -4.43
N ARG A 315 -3.18 2.39 -4.71
CA ARG A 315 -4.21 2.25 -3.67
C ARG A 315 -3.74 1.34 -2.53
N ALA A 316 -3.22 0.16 -2.83
CA ALA A 316 -2.70 -0.77 -1.82
C ALA A 316 -1.58 -0.12 -0.99
N MET A 317 -0.61 0.54 -1.63
CA MET A 317 0.50 1.20 -0.94
C MET A 317 0.05 2.40 -0.09
N LYS A 318 -0.98 3.16 -0.50
CA LYS A 318 -1.58 4.21 0.33
C LYS A 318 -2.28 3.64 1.58
N VAL A 319 -2.90 2.48 1.44
CA VAL A 319 -3.50 1.78 2.60
C VAL A 319 -2.42 1.28 3.55
N MET A 320 -1.35 0.67 3.04
CA MET A 320 -0.19 0.29 3.85
C MET A 320 0.42 1.48 4.60
N ALA A 321 0.51 2.64 3.94
CA ALA A 321 1.07 3.88 4.49
C ALA A 321 0.09 4.67 5.39
N SER A 322 -1.11 4.15 5.64
CA SER A 322 -2.11 4.86 6.46
C SER A 322 -1.58 5.22 7.85
N GLY A 323 -1.79 6.48 8.26
CA GLY A 323 -1.29 7.03 9.52
C GLY A 323 0.19 7.42 9.50
N LEU A 324 0.89 7.25 8.37
CA LEU A 324 2.23 7.80 8.14
C LEU A 324 2.12 9.12 7.36
N ASP A 325 3.14 9.98 7.43
CA ASP A 325 3.05 11.39 7.05
C ASP A 325 4.01 11.86 5.95
N LYS A 326 4.87 10.96 5.46
CA LYS A 326 5.85 11.34 4.44
C LYS A 326 5.27 11.32 3.02
N GLY A 327 4.33 10.42 2.75
CA GLY A 327 3.54 10.38 1.54
C GLY A 327 3.91 9.29 0.53
N THR A 328 2.89 8.97 -0.30
CA THR A 328 2.97 7.97 -1.37
C THR A 328 2.27 8.52 -2.61
N SER A 329 2.87 8.38 -3.79
CA SER A 329 2.43 9.02 -5.04
C SER A 329 2.64 8.13 -6.26
N PHE A 330 1.80 8.28 -7.26
CA PHE A 330 2.16 7.95 -8.64
C PHE A 330 3.38 8.78 -9.07
N MET A 331 4.29 8.19 -9.81
CA MET A 331 5.53 8.82 -10.28
C MET A 331 6.00 8.17 -11.57
N GLU A 332 6.75 8.93 -12.35
CA GLU A 332 7.46 8.46 -13.52
C GLU A 332 8.92 8.89 -13.46
N ASP A 333 9.85 8.02 -13.79
CA ASP A 333 11.27 8.36 -13.98
C ASP A 333 11.40 9.12 -15.31
N TYR A 334 11.36 10.46 -15.25
CA TYR A 334 11.14 11.30 -16.41
C TYR A 334 12.42 11.61 -17.20
N THR A 335 13.50 11.97 -16.51
CA THR A 335 14.79 12.26 -17.14
C THR A 335 15.96 12.11 -16.18
N TYR A 336 17.15 11.94 -16.75
CA TYR A 336 18.38 11.73 -15.99
C TYR A 336 19.25 12.97 -15.95
N HIS A 337 19.88 13.20 -14.80
CA HIS A 337 20.85 14.26 -14.59
C HIS A 337 22.24 13.67 -14.38
N PHE A 338 23.10 13.76 -15.41
CA PHE A 338 24.48 13.26 -15.40
C PHE A 338 25.51 14.33 -14.96
N GLY A 339 25.08 15.58 -14.78
CA GLY A 339 25.96 16.73 -14.51
C GLY A 339 26.40 16.87 -13.04
N SER A 340 26.02 15.96 -12.15
CA SER A 340 26.39 15.95 -10.73
C SER A 340 27.47 14.90 -10.44
N LYS A 341 28.03 14.90 -9.22
CA LYS A 341 28.99 13.88 -8.77
C LYS A 341 28.43 12.46 -8.84
N LYS A 342 27.11 12.31 -8.67
CA LYS A 342 26.33 11.09 -8.86
C LYS A 342 25.23 11.37 -9.87
N PRO A 343 24.99 10.48 -10.86
CA PRO A 343 23.79 10.58 -11.69
C PRO A 343 22.53 10.50 -10.82
N LEU A 344 21.52 11.31 -11.16
CA LEU A 344 20.24 11.39 -10.47
C LEU A 344 19.10 11.22 -11.47
N VAL A 345 17.95 10.81 -10.97
CA VAL A 345 16.68 10.71 -11.72
C VAL A 345 15.78 11.87 -11.34
N LEU A 346 15.30 12.64 -12.30
CA LEU A 346 14.20 13.57 -12.06
C LEU A 346 12.90 12.82 -12.26
N GLY A 347 12.24 12.50 -11.17
CA GLY A 347 10.91 11.89 -11.15
C GLY A 347 9.84 12.95 -11.19
N SER A 348 8.81 12.74 -12.01
CA SER A 348 7.67 13.64 -12.20
C SER A 348 6.53 12.90 -12.90
N HIS A 349 5.51 13.60 -13.28
CA HIS A 349 4.58 13.35 -14.38
C HIS A 349 4.05 14.70 -14.88
N MET A 350 3.34 14.71 -16.00
CA MET A 350 2.88 15.98 -16.60
C MET A 350 1.96 16.78 -15.68
N LEU A 351 1.13 16.08 -14.86
CA LEU A 351 0.15 16.68 -13.95
C LEU A 351 0.07 15.93 -12.61
N GLU A 352 0.15 14.61 -12.63
CA GLU A 352 -0.47 13.70 -11.67
C GLU A 352 0.52 13.17 -10.60
N VAL A 353 1.16 14.07 -9.87
CA VAL A 353 1.95 13.71 -8.68
C VAL A 353 1.22 14.15 -7.42
N CYS A 354 1.07 13.23 -6.46
CA CYS A 354 0.28 13.44 -5.25
C CYS A 354 0.91 14.47 -4.30
N PRO A 355 0.20 15.49 -3.83
CA PRO A 355 0.73 16.50 -2.92
C PRO A 355 1.05 15.97 -1.50
N SER A 356 0.74 14.70 -1.17
CA SER A 356 1.16 14.12 0.11
C SER A 356 2.69 14.05 0.28
N ILE A 357 3.45 14.02 -0.83
CA ILE A 357 4.92 14.01 -0.80
C ILE A 357 5.54 15.41 -0.81
N SER A 358 4.74 16.49 -0.85
CA SER A 358 5.23 17.87 -0.96
C SER A 358 6.06 18.28 0.25
N ASP A 359 7.19 18.98 0.02
CA ASP A 359 8.06 19.55 1.05
C ASP A 359 7.53 20.86 1.66
N SER A 360 6.53 21.45 1.03
CA SER A 360 5.96 22.76 1.37
C SER A 360 4.50 22.84 0.96
N ILE A 361 3.83 23.95 1.22
CA ILE A 361 2.48 24.21 0.68
C ILE A 361 2.58 24.26 -0.85
N PRO A 362 1.88 23.36 -1.59
CA PRO A 362 1.91 23.36 -3.04
C PRO A 362 1.35 24.66 -3.64
N ARG A 363 1.97 25.11 -4.73
CA ARG A 363 1.45 26.23 -5.50
C ARG A 363 0.41 25.72 -6.50
N CYS A 364 -0.76 26.36 -6.52
CA CYS A 364 -1.80 26.09 -7.50
C CYS A 364 -1.63 27.05 -8.69
N GLU A 365 -1.26 26.51 -9.84
CA GLU A 365 -0.88 27.27 -11.01
C GLU A 365 -1.60 26.74 -12.26
N ILE A 366 -1.64 27.58 -13.32
CA ILE A 366 -2.10 27.21 -14.65
C ILE A 366 -0.98 27.47 -15.67
N HIS A 367 -0.72 26.49 -16.51
CA HIS A 367 0.31 26.58 -17.54
C HIS A 367 -0.12 25.87 -18.81
N PRO A 368 0.32 26.35 -19.98
CA PRO A 368 0.06 25.68 -21.26
C PRO A 368 0.50 24.22 -21.24
N LEU A 369 -0.33 23.37 -21.81
CA LEU A 369 -0.03 21.98 -22.06
C LEU A 369 -0.63 21.58 -23.42
N SER A 370 0.24 21.34 -24.40
CA SER A 370 -0.15 21.06 -25.79
C SER A 370 -0.61 19.62 -26.05
N ILE A 371 -0.96 18.86 -24.98
CA ILE A 371 -1.39 17.48 -25.05
C ILE A 371 -2.91 17.42 -24.89
N GLY A 372 -3.56 16.48 -25.60
CA GLY A 372 -5.00 16.20 -25.49
C GLY A 372 -5.90 17.24 -26.17
N ASN A 373 -5.35 18.29 -26.75
CA ASN A 373 -6.08 19.36 -27.46
C ASN A 373 -7.21 19.99 -26.61
N ARG A 374 -6.90 20.30 -25.34
CA ARG A 374 -7.79 20.85 -24.33
C ARG A 374 -7.30 22.20 -23.85
N GLU A 375 -8.11 22.86 -23.01
CA GLU A 375 -7.71 24.07 -22.30
C GLU A 375 -6.55 23.80 -21.32
N ASP A 376 -5.81 24.84 -20.97
CA ASP A 376 -4.68 24.74 -20.04
C ASP A 376 -5.13 24.22 -18.67
N PRO A 377 -4.54 23.14 -18.14
CA PRO A 377 -4.99 22.54 -16.90
C PRO A 377 -4.43 23.28 -15.68
N VAL A 378 -5.29 23.41 -14.66
CA VAL A 378 -4.88 23.80 -13.31
C VAL A 378 -4.18 22.64 -12.62
N ARG A 379 -3.05 22.92 -11.97
CA ARG A 379 -2.22 21.89 -11.32
C ARG A 379 -1.52 22.39 -10.07
N LEU A 380 -1.12 21.45 -9.21
CA LEU A 380 -0.27 21.71 -8.05
C LEU A 380 1.20 21.50 -8.42
N VAL A 381 2.03 22.50 -8.11
CA VAL A 381 3.47 22.53 -8.39
C VAL A 381 4.24 22.56 -7.08
N PHE A 382 5.12 21.59 -6.87
CA PHE A 382 5.92 21.47 -5.63
C PHE A 382 7.15 20.56 -5.86
N ASN A 383 8.08 20.57 -4.91
CA ASN A 383 9.13 19.56 -4.80
C ASN A 383 8.73 18.52 -3.75
N ALA A 384 9.21 17.29 -3.92
CA ALA A 384 9.03 16.25 -2.93
C ALA A 384 9.91 16.48 -1.68
N LYS A 385 9.43 16.00 -0.53
CA LYS A 385 10.22 15.84 0.70
C LYS A 385 11.48 15.03 0.42
N THR A 386 12.53 15.32 1.17
CA THR A 386 13.76 14.50 1.15
C THR A 386 13.65 13.32 2.10
N GLY A 387 14.32 12.22 1.78
CA GLY A 387 14.36 11.03 2.65
C GLY A 387 14.55 9.73 1.88
N GLU A 388 14.75 8.67 2.63
CA GLU A 388 14.77 7.31 2.12
C GLU A 388 13.34 6.91 1.69
N GLY A 389 13.22 6.13 0.61
CA GLY A 389 11.96 5.67 0.07
C GLY A 389 12.15 4.54 -0.92
N ILE A 390 11.09 4.21 -1.62
CA ILE A 390 11.08 3.18 -2.66
C ILE A 390 10.33 3.65 -3.90
N ASN A 391 10.77 3.15 -5.07
CA ASN A 391 9.95 3.06 -6.27
C ASN A 391 9.51 1.61 -6.47
N ALA A 392 8.24 1.40 -6.77
CA ALA A 392 7.68 0.07 -7.04
C ALA A 392 6.82 0.09 -8.30
N CYS A 393 6.86 -0.99 -9.08
CA CYS A 393 5.91 -1.20 -10.17
C CYS A 393 5.41 -2.64 -10.17
N LEU A 394 4.14 -2.81 -10.59
CA LEU A 394 3.50 -4.11 -10.80
C LEU A 394 3.33 -4.29 -12.32
N VAL A 395 4.03 -5.29 -12.88
CA VAL A 395 4.02 -5.56 -14.31
C VAL A 395 3.43 -6.94 -14.59
N ASP A 396 2.72 -7.04 -15.72
CA ASP A 396 2.27 -8.30 -16.28
C ASP A 396 3.35 -8.80 -17.26
N MET A 397 3.87 -10.00 -16.98
CA MET A 397 4.91 -10.64 -17.79
C MET A 397 4.32 -11.69 -18.77
N GLY A 398 3.00 -11.74 -18.91
CA GLY A 398 2.26 -12.68 -19.74
C GLY A 398 1.92 -13.99 -19.04
N GLU A 399 2.87 -14.62 -18.36
CA GLU A 399 2.65 -15.88 -17.63
C GLU A 399 2.43 -15.65 -16.11
N HIS A 400 2.81 -14.50 -15.61
CA HIS A 400 2.71 -14.15 -14.19
C HIS A 400 2.85 -12.64 -13.97
N PHE A 401 2.36 -12.17 -12.83
CA PHE A 401 2.64 -10.82 -12.35
C PHE A 401 3.96 -10.76 -11.58
N ARG A 402 4.68 -9.66 -11.77
CA ARG A 402 5.95 -9.37 -11.11
C ARG A 402 5.89 -8.02 -10.44
N MET A 403 6.32 -7.95 -9.19
CA MET A 403 6.62 -6.72 -8.47
C MET A 403 8.10 -6.41 -8.61
N ILE A 404 8.45 -5.19 -9.00
CA ILE A 404 9.83 -4.71 -9.01
C ILE A 404 9.91 -3.55 -8.03
N VAL A 405 10.86 -3.61 -7.10
CA VAL A 405 11.04 -2.59 -6.05
C VAL A 405 12.49 -2.16 -6.03
N ASN A 406 12.71 -0.84 -6.09
CA ASN A 406 14.04 -0.25 -5.96
C ASN A 406 14.05 0.71 -4.75
N GLU A 407 15.07 0.59 -3.90
CA GLU A 407 15.34 1.60 -2.88
C GLU A 407 15.86 2.89 -3.52
N VAL A 408 15.32 4.02 -3.08
CA VAL A 408 15.69 5.33 -3.60
C VAL A 408 15.84 6.33 -2.45
N LYS A 409 16.61 7.37 -2.69
CA LYS A 409 16.70 8.51 -1.79
C LYS A 409 16.24 9.77 -2.50
N SER A 410 15.15 10.37 -2.04
CA SER A 410 14.75 11.70 -2.49
C SER A 410 15.72 12.74 -1.93
N VAL A 411 16.33 13.51 -2.82
CA VAL A 411 17.31 14.56 -2.46
C VAL A 411 16.77 15.95 -2.77
N LYS A 412 17.32 16.95 -2.11
CA LYS A 412 16.87 18.33 -2.27
C LYS A 412 17.10 18.85 -3.68
N ILE A 413 16.11 19.56 -4.21
CA ILE A 413 16.21 20.30 -5.47
C ILE A 413 16.54 21.76 -5.14
N ASP A 414 17.80 22.15 -5.38
CA ASP A 414 18.26 23.52 -5.09
C ASP A 414 17.93 24.50 -6.25
N ASN A 415 17.65 23.99 -7.44
CA ASN A 415 17.31 24.80 -8.61
C ASN A 415 15.83 25.18 -8.63
N LYS A 416 15.51 26.43 -8.95
CA LYS A 416 14.12 26.92 -9.00
C LYS A 416 13.27 26.32 -10.12
N LEU A 417 13.87 25.80 -11.17
CA LEU A 417 13.19 25.20 -12.35
C LEU A 417 11.99 26.04 -12.87
N PRO A 418 12.15 27.34 -13.16
CA PRO A 418 11.05 28.27 -13.40
C PRO A 418 10.21 27.97 -14.64
N ARG A 419 10.71 27.12 -15.54
CA ARG A 419 10.04 26.70 -16.78
C ARG A 419 9.50 25.29 -16.74
N LEU A 420 9.62 24.57 -15.59
CA LEU A 420 9.08 23.23 -15.41
C LEU A 420 7.91 23.28 -14.41
N PRO A 421 6.68 23.49 -14.90
CA PRO A 421 5.51 23.71 -14.05
C PRO A 421 4.86 22.40 -13.61
N VAL A 422 5.63 21.48 -13.03
CA VAL A 422 5.16 20.18 -12.57
C VAL A 422 5.67 19.89 -11.15
N ALA A 423 4.94 19.07 -10.44
CA ALA A 423 5.40 18.47 -9.19
C ALA A 423 6.49 17.42 -9.49
N ARG A 424 7.54 17.34 -8.64
CA ARG A 424 8.74 16.56 -8.95
C ARG A 424 9.49 16.09 -7.74
N ALA A 425 10.25 15.00 -7.90
CA ALA A 425 11.25 14.49 -6.98
C ALA A 425 12.61 14.38 -7.67
N LEU A 426 13.71 14.52 -6.95
CA LEU A 426 15.04 14.22 -7.46
C LEU A 426 15.57 13.01 -6.70
N LEU A 427 15.85 11.92 -7.41
CA LEU A 427 16.09 10.62 -6.83
C LEU A 427 17.53 10.14 -7.04
N ASP A 428 18.19 9.74 -5.96
CA ASP A 428 19.44 8.96 -5.94
C ASP A 428 19.04 7.48 -5.79
N VAL A 429 19.08 6.73 -6.87
CA VAL A 429 18.65 5.32 -6.91
C VAL A 429 19.73 4.40 -6.35
N GLN A 430 19.34 3.37 -5.61
CA GLN A 430 20.25 2.47 -4.92
C GLN A 430 20.42 1.12 -5.66
N PRO A 431 21.58 0.45 -5.56
CA PRO A 431 22.79 0.83 -4.81
C PRO A 431 23.59 1.95 -5.50
N ASN A 432 23.40 2.14 -6.78
CA ASN A 432 23.92 3.21 -7.62
C ASN A 432 23.13 3.28 -8.93
N PHE A 433 23.25 4.41 -9.64
CA PHE A 433 22.47 4.66 -10.86
C PHE A 433 22.64 3.57 -11.93
N ILE A 434 23.87 3.11 -12.17
CA ILE A 434 24.16 2.16 -13.27
C ILE A 434 23.52 0.80 -12.98
N ASP A 435 23.74 0.26 -11.79
CA ASP A 435 23.27 -1.08 -11.44
C ASP A 435 21.77 -1.09 -11.19
N ALA A 436 21.22 -0.05 -10.53
CA ALA A 436 19.79 0.09 -10.34
C ALA A 436 19.03 0.19 -11.66
N THR A 437 19.42 1.10 -12.55
CA THR A 437 18.76 1.30 -13.83
C THR A 437 18.88 0.08 -14.73
N ARG A 438 20.06 -0.55 -14.79
CA ARG A 438 20.26 -1.81 -15.54
C ARG A 438 19.35 -2.92 -15.01
N SER A 439 19.31 -3.10 -13.68
CA SER A 439 18.50 -4.15 -13.06
C SER A 439 17.00 -3.90 -13.28
N TRP A 440 16.55 -2.64 -13.18
CA TRP A 440 15.17 -2.25 -13.48
C TRP A 440 14.77 -2.62 -14.91
N MET A 441 15.59 -2.24 -15.91
CA MET A 441 15.34 -2.57 -17.31
C MET A 441 15.34 -4.08 -17.57
N LEU A 442 16.31 -4.82 -17.01
CA LEU A 442 16.38 -6.27 -17.19
C LEU A 442 15.25 -7.02 -16.50
N ALA A 443 14.73 -6.48 -15.41
CA ALA A 443 13.55 -7.02 -14.72
C ALA A 443 12.23 -6.74 -15.46
N GLY A 444 12.24 -5.87 -16.49
CA GLY A 444 11.04 -5.45 -17.23
C GLY A 444 10.27 -4.33 -16.53
N GLY A 445 10.95 -3.50 -15.74
CA GLY A 445 10.34 -2.42 -14.99
C GLY A 445 9.70 -1.36 -15.88
N SER A 446 8.49 -0.92 -15.49
CA SER A 446 7.74 0.15 -16.15
C SER A 446 8.37 1.53 -15.88
N HIS A 447 8.07 2.51 -16.76
CA HIS A 447 8.31 3.92 -16.45
C HIS A 447 7.29 4.47 -15.43
N HIS A 448 6.09 3.91 -15.36
CA HIS A 448 5.13 4.18 -14.29
C HIS A 448 5.53 3.46 -13.00
N THR A 449 5.60 4.21 -11.91
CA THR A 449 5.95 3.70 -10.58
C THR A 449 5.02 4.25 -9.50
N VAL A 450 5.01 3.57 -8.37
CA VAL A 450 4.52 4.13 -7.11
C VAL A 450 5.74 4.48 -6.26
N PHE A 451 5.94 5.76 -6.05
CA PHE A 451 6.95 6.32 -5.17
C PHE A 451 6.40 6.47 -3.75
N SER A 452 7.12 5.97 -2.74
CA SER A 452 6.74 6.11 -1.34
C SER A 452 7.93 6.48 -0.47
N LEU A 453 7.74 7.49 0.38
CA LEU A 453 8.67 7.87 1.45
C LEU A 453 8.28 7.24 2.81
N ASP A 454 7.14 6.57 2.88
CA ASP A 454 6.61 5.92 4.08
C ASP A 454 6.99 4.45 4.18
N LEU A 455 7.03 3.78 3.02
CA LEU A 455 7.23 2.33 2.93
C LEU A 455 8.69 1.99 2.61
N ASN A 456 9.07 0.77 2.92
CA ASN A 456 10.35 0.18 2.54
C ASN A 456 10.14 -1.14 1.79
N ILE A 457 11.22 -1.73 1.31
CA ILE A 457 11.19 -2.96 0.49
C ILE A 457 10.54 -4.14 1.23
N ASP A 458 10.63 -4.21 2.57
CA ASP A 458 10.06 -5.31 3.35
C ASP A 458 8.52 -5.32 3.29
N HIS A 459 7.88 -4.14 3.23
CA HIS A 459 6.42 -4.04 3.05
C HIS A 459 5.96 -4.68 1.73
N LEU A 460 6.66 -4.38 0.64
CA LEU A 460 6.32 -4.94 -0.68
C LEU A 460 6.68 -6.42 -0.77
N ASN A 461 7.75 -6.85 -0.09
CA ASN A 461 8.09 -8.26 -0.02
C ASN A 461 7.01 -9.08 0.71
N ASP A 462 6.59 -8.62 1.89
CA ASP A 462 5.54 -9.30 2.64
C ASP A 462 4.21 -9.31 1.85
N PHE A 463 3.90 -8.24 1.12
CA PHE A 463 2.75 -8.18 0.22
C PHE A 463 2.85 -9.20 -0.92
N CYS A 464 4.00 -9.30 -1.58
CA CYS A 464 4.24 -10.26 -2.66
C CYS A 464 4.15 -11.71 -2.16
N GLU A 465 4.65 -11.99 -0.97
CA GLU A 465 4.49 -13.30 -0.32
C GLU A 465 3.02 -13.64 -0.08
N MET A 466 2.18 -12.68 0.37
CA MET A 466 0.74 -12.87 0.53
C MET A 466 0.05 -13.09 -0.81
N ALA A 467 0.42 -12.34 -1.84
CA ALA A 467 -0.10 -12.47 -3.19
C ALA A 467 0.43 -13.71 -3.93
N GLY A 468 1.53 -14.31 -3.47
CA GLY A 468 2.20 -15.41 -4.17
C GLY A 468 2.71 -15.01 -5.54
N ILE A 469 3.32 -13.82 -5.67
CA ILE A 469 3.94 -13.30 -6.89
C ILE A 469 5.45 -13.12 -6.71
N GLU A 470 6.14 -13.04 -7.85
CA GLU A 470 7.57 -12.73 -7.86
C GLU A 470 7.84 -11.29 -7.37
N CYS A 471 8.84 -11.14 -6.50
CA CYS A 471 9.34 -9.83 -6.05
C CYS A 471 10.82 -9.68 -6.43
N VAL A 472 11.11 -8.81 -7.39
CA VAL A 472 12.48 -8.42 -7.77
C VAL A 472 12.87 -7.20 -6.94
N ARG A 473 13.86 -7.39 -6.07
CA ARG A 473 14.40 -6.32 -5.22
C ARG A 473 15.69 -5.77 -5.80
N ILE A 474 15.77 -4.46 -5.91
CA ILE A 474 16.95 -3.70 -6.35
C ILE A 474 17.39 -2.82 -5.19
N ASN A 475 18.49 -3.21 -4.53
CA ASN A 475 19.04 -2.59 -3.31
C ASN A 475 20.55 -2.73 -3.24
#